data_730b64184c9ec4bc19bea8b5ebd4dae1
#
_entry.id   730b64184c9ec4bc19bea8b5ebd4dae1
#
_cell.length_a   1.000
_cell.length_b   1.000
_cell.length_c   1.000
_cell.angle_alpha   90.00
_cell.angle_beta   90.00
_cell.angle_gamma   90.00
#
_symmetry.space_group_name_H-M   'P 1'
#
loop_
_entity.id
_entity.type
_entity.pdbx_description
1 polymer ?
#
loop_
_entity_poly.entity_id
_entity_poly.type
_entity_poly.pdbx_seq_one_letter_code
_entity_poly.pdbx_strand_id
1 'polypeptide(L)'
;MVKSKLTIYKPEYPGYAENPTYENNCREMMAIWRDMGFVEFSYIDGDYIWADKEQNFLIWDRARIDDRHVPPFKVGLFANTVPDHPQIHPWTFFSRHPRKVCERIEKGVNSYDDRPILSIFMGKIENQIQANGRLTHDWSTCIEEFVMPIQTGGYPYTQEQYQDRLASSKFGLLLPGYGPKCNRDIECMAHGTVPIVVEGCDTVNYHESWVEGIHYIGVKTPEEVTEKLSNISKNEWEYMHNACRSWYERNASPVGSFKLTEMLIEKWS
;
A
#
# COMPACT_ATOMS: atom_id res chain seq x y z
N MET A 1 -5.50 -33.72 1.47
CA MET A 1 -4.43 -33.49 0.50
C MET A 1 -3.71 -32.22 0.94
N VAL A 2 -2.40 -32.27 1.15
CA VAL A 2 -1.62 -31.06 1.38
C VAL A 2 -1.59 -30.31 0.05
N LYS A 3 -2.16 -29.10 -0.01
CA LYS A 3 -2.12 -28.26 -1.20
C LYS A 3 -0.65 -28.00 -1.51
N SER A 4 -0.21 -28.18 -2.75
CA SER A 4 1.16 -27.88 -3.15
C SER A 4 1.41 -26.38 -2.90
N LYS A 5 2.57 -26.04 -2.35
CA LYS A 5 2.97 -24.64 -2.19
C LYS A 5 3.04 -23.96 -3.55
N LEU A 6 2.62 -22.71 -3.61
CA LEU A 6 2.83 -21.88 -4.78
C LEU A 6 4.34 -21.64 -4.96
N THR A 7 4.86 -21.88 -6.15
CA THR A 7 6.26 -21.57 -6.46
C THR A 7 6.35 -20.21 -7.15
N ILE A 8 7.10 -19.28 -6.54
CA ILE A 8 7.42 -17.97 -7.13
C ILE A 8 8.78 -18.05 -7.81
N TYR A 9 8.80 -17.80 -9.10
CA TYR A 9 10.00 -17.75 -9.94
C TYR A 9 10.53 -16.32 -9.98
N LYS A 10 11.74 -16.12 -9.51
CA LYS A 10 12.33 -14.79 -9.39
C LYS A 10 13.82 -14.81 -9.66
N PRO A 11 14.39 -13.67 -10.09
CA PRO A 11 15.82 -13.54 -10.20
C PRO A 11 16.54 -13.78 -8.89
N GLU A 12 17.73 -14.37 -8.96
CA GLU A 12 18.66 -14.37 -7.85
C GLU A 12 19.48 -13.07 -7.94
N TYR A 13 19.18 -12.14 -7.01
CA TYR A 13 19.97 -10.92 -6.89
C TYR A 13 20.91 -11.03 -5.69
N PRO A 14 22.21 -11.28 -5.88
CA PRO A 14 23.19 -11.06 -4.85
C PRO A 14 23.23 -9.57 -4.51
N GLY A 15 22.89 -9.18 -3.31
CA GLY A 15 22.90 -7.79 -2.84
C GLY A 15 21.54 -7.08 -2.75
N TYR A 16 20.44 -7.67 -3.18
CA TYR A 16 19.11 -7.08 -3.01
C TYR A 16 18.62 -7.06 -1.56
N ALA A 17 19.14 -7.96 -0.72
CA ALA A 17 18.91 -7.92 0.73
C ALA A 17 19.59 -6.73 1.40
N GLU A 18 20.55 -6.10 0.73
CA GLU A 18 21.41 -5.04 1.28
C GLU A 18 21.00 -3.62 0.84
N ASN A 19 20.09 -3.47 -0.13
CA ASN A 19 19.63 -2.15 -0.56
C ASN A 19 18.21 -1.86 -0.05
N PRO A 20 18.07 -1.22 1.12
CA PRO A 20 16.77 -1.04 1.79
C PRO A 20 15.84 -0.03 1.11
N THR A 21 16.22 0.60 -0.01
CA THR A 21 15.54 1.80 -0.47
C THR A 21 14.53 1.61 -1.59
N TYR A 22 14.53 0.50 -2.33
CA TYR A 22 13.70 0.43 -3.54
C TYR A 22 12.68 -0.72 -3.62
N GLU A 23 12.76 -1.76 -2.79
CA GLU A 23 12.04 -2.99 -3.06
C GLU A 23 11.49 -3.73 -1.83
N ASN A 24 11.25 -2.98 -0.77
CA ASN A 24 10.87 -3.58 0.49
C ASN A 24 9.40 -4.03 0.54
N ASN A 25 8.51 -3.45 -0.27
CA ASN A 25 7.09 -3.75 -0.20
C ASN A 25 6.72 -5.15 -0.72
N CYS A 26 6.65 -5.36 -2.02
CA CYS A 26 6.20 -6.63 -2.62
C CYS A 26 7.16 -7.79 -2.29
N ARG A 27 8.47 -7.55 -2.41
CA ARG A 27 9.49 -8.59 -2.14
C ARG A 27 9.57 -8.99 -0.68
N GLU A 28 9.46 -8.02 0.23
CA GLU A 28 9.41 -8.30 1.66
C GLU A 28 8.14 -9.08 2.00
N MET A 29 6.99 -8.76 1.39
CA MET A 29 5.76 -9.53 1.56
C MET A 29 5.92 -10.97 1.05
N MET A 30 6.52 -11.17 -0.11
CA MET A 30 6.81 -12.53 -0.62
C MET A 30 7.76 -13.30 0.30
N ALA A 31 8.73 -12.63 0.92
CA ALA A 31 9.60 -13.24 1.92
C ALA A 31 8.81 -13.65 3.17
N ILE A 32 7.85 -12.85 3.61
CA ILE A 32 6.93 -13.21 4.70
C ILE A 32 6.10 -14.44 4.30
N TRP A 33 5.55 -14.48 3.08
CA TRP A 33 4.82 -15.66 2.59
C TRP A 33 5.68 -16.93 2.60
N ARG A 34 6.95 -16.83 2.21
CA ARG A 34 7.91 -17.96 2.29
C ARG A 34 8.14 -18.39 3.74
N ASP A 35 8.38 -17.44 4.63
CA ASP A 35 8.62 -17.71 6.05
C ASP A 35 7.39 -18.34 6.74
N MET A 36 6.18 -17.99 6.28
CA MET A 36 4.92 -18.62 6.67
C MET A 36 4.67 -19.99 6.01
N GLY A 37 5.52 -20.40 5.09
CA GLY A 37 5.39 -21.66 4.38
C GLY A 37 4.31 -21.69 3.27
N PHE A 38 3.82 -20.54 2.83
CA PHE A 38 2.81 -20.44 1.78
C PHE A 38 3.42 -20.58 0.38
N VAL A 39 4.62 -20.07 0.18
CA VAL A 39 5.33 -20.13 -1.10
C VAL A 39 6.71 -20.74 -0.94
N GLU A 40 7.26 -21.21 -2.07
CA GLU A 40 8.69 -21.47 -2.21
C GLU A 40 9.24 -20.61 -3.37
N PHE A 41 10.54 -20.32 -3.34
CA PHE A 41 11.21 -19.60 -4.40
C PHE A 41 11.99 -20.55 -5.29
N SER A 42 11.84 -20.34 -6.61
CA SER A 42 12.72 -20.91 -7.62
C SER A 42 13.45 -19.76 -8.31
N TYR A 43 14.75 -19.94 -8.55
CA TYR A 43 15.54 -18.88 -9.18
C TYR A 43 15.61 -19.09 -10.69
N ILE A 44 15.45 -17.98 -11.41
CA ILE A 44 15.50 -17.96 -12.89
C ILE A 44 16.32 -16.76 -13.34
N ASP A 45 16.85 -16.84 -14.58
CA ASP A 45 17.49 -15.71 -15.23
C ASP A 45 16.47 -14.63 -15.62
N GLY A 46 16.90 -13.37 -15.60
CA GLY A 46 16.08 -12.22 -15.98
C GLY A 46 15.74 -11.27 -14.83
N ASP A 47 14.88 -10.28 -15.08
CA ASP A 47 14.60 -9.16 -14.17
C ASP A 47 13.21 -9.20 -13.55
N TYR A 48 12.41 -10.21 -13.86
CA TYR A 48 10.99 -10.25 -13.57
C TYR A 48 10.62 -11.37 -12.58
N ILE A 49 9.50 -11.16 -11.88
CA ILE A 49 8.94 -12.14 -10.95
C ILE A 49 7.73 -12.79 -11.61
N TRP A 50 7.67 -14.13 -11.58
CA TRP A 50 6.62 -14.91 -12.19
C TRP A 50 5.96 -15.85 -11.17
N ALA A 51 4.66 -16.06 -11.32
CA ALA A 51 3.94 -17.04 -10.50
C ALA A 51 3.86 -18.43 -11.14
N ASP A 52 4.47 -18.61 -12.31
CA ASP A 52 4.53 -19.90 -13.00
C ASP A 52 5.87 -20.08 -13.75
N LYS A 53 6.24 -21.35 -13.97
CA LYS A 53 7.50 -21.69 -14.65
C LYS A 53 7.51 -21.29 -16.12
N GLU A 54 6.37 -21.31 -16.77
CA GLU A 54 6.18 -20.98 -18.17
C GLU A 54 6.16 -19.47 -18.45
N GLN A 55 6.31 -18.65 -17.39
CA GLN A 55 6.36 -17.19 -17.47
C GLN A 55 5.09 -16.58 -18.10
N ASN A 56 3.93 -17.11 -17.74
CA ASN A 56 2.65 -16.59 -18.18
C ASN A 56 2.07 -15.54 -17.23
N PHE A 57 2.35 -15.69 -15.91
CA PHE A 57 1.83 -14.84 -14.83
C PHE A 57 2.91 -13.91 -14.32
N LEU A 58 2.92 -12.68 -14.82
CA LEU A 58 3.86 -11.64 -14.39
C LEU A 58 3.38 -10.96 -13.11
N ILE A 59 4.27 -10.86 -12.12
CA ILE A 59 4.04 -10.07 -10.90
C ILE A 59 4.86 -8.79 -10.99
N TRP A 60 4.17 -7.63 -10.86
CA TRP A 60 4.79 -6.33 -11.05
C TRP A 60 4.31 -5.30 -10.03
N ASP A 61 5.25 -4.63 -9.36
CA ASP A 61 4.96 -3.65 -8.32
C ASP A 61 5.21 -2.18 -8.72
N ARG A 62 5.63 -1.92 -9.95
CA ARG A 62 5.99 -0.59 -10.41
C ARG A 62 4.78 0.27 -10.77
N ALA A 63 4.95 1.59 -10.61
CA ALA A 63 3.91 2.59 -10.86
C ALA A 63 3.60 2.85 -12.33
N ARG A 64 4.46 2.41 -13.25
CA ARG A 64 4.31 2.64 -14.70
C ARG A 64 4.84 1.44 -15.47
N ILE A 65 4.10 1.06 -16.50
CA ILE A 65 4.59 0.16 -17.53
C ILE A 65 5.36 1.02 -18.53
N ASP A 66 6.63 0.72 -18.74
CA ASP A 66 7.31 1.13 -19.97
C ASP A 66 7.15 -0.05 -20.95
N ASP A 67 6.19 0.06 -21.86
CA ASP A 67 5.81 -1.00 -22.81
C ASP A 67 6.99 -1.56 -23.62
N ARG A 68 8.08 -0.79 -23.70
CA ARG A 68 9.29 -1.21 -24.42
C ARG A 68 10.15 -2.21 -23.66
N HIS A 69 9.87 -2.42 -22.36
CA HIS A 69 10.72 -3.21 -21.47
C HIS A 69 9.96 -4.31 -20.71
N VAL A 70 8.66 -4.40 -20.90
CA VAL A 70 7.85 -5.45 -20.26
C VAL A 70 7.91 -6.70 -21.14
N PRO A 71 8.28 -7.88 -20.60
CA PRO A 71 8.28 -9.11 -21.38
C PRO A 71 6.84 -9.49 -21.73
N PRO A 72 6.62 -10.29 -22.78
CA PRO A 72 5.31 -10.81 -23.09
C PRO A 72 4.78 -11.65 -21.92
N PHE A 73 3.53 -11.43 -21.54
CA PHE A 73 2.84 -12.18 -20.50
C PHE A 73 1.40 -12.47 -20.94
N LYS A 74 0.76 -13.47 -20.36
CA LYS A 74 -0.67 -13.73 -20.54
C LYS A 74 -1.51 -13.02 -19.50
N VAL A 75 -1.01 -12.97 -18.27
CA VAL A 75 -1.68 -12.37 -17.11
C VAL A 75 -0.70 -11.52 -16.33
N GLY A 76 -1.03 -10.28 -16.05
CA GLY A 76 -0.27 -9.37 -15.21
C GLY A 76 -0.98 -9.09 -13.90
N LEU A 77 -0.35 -9.40 -12.78
CA LEU A 77 -0.78 -9.01 -11.43
C LEU A 77 0.01 -7.75 -11.05
N PHE A 78 -0.63 -6.59 -11.21
CA PHE A 78 0.05 -5.30 -11.09
C PHE A 78 -0.43 -4.52 -9.87
N ALA A 79 0.51 -4.13 -9.02
CA ALA A 79 0.21 -3.47 -7.76
C ALA A 79 -0.11 -1.99 -7.92
N ASN A 80 0.72 -1.24 -8.66
CA ASN A 80 0.67 0.23 -8.71
C ASN A 80 0.34 0.77 -10.10
N THR A 81 -0.39 0.03 -10.89
CA THR A 81 -0.76 0.44 -12.24
C THR A 81 -2.27 0.55 -12.35
N VAL A 82 -2.76 1.60 -13.01
CA VAL A 82 -4.14 1.65 -13.49
C VAL A 82 -4.20 0.71 -14.68
N PRO A 83 -5.04 -0.34 -14.64
CA PRO A 83 -5.11 -1.30 -15.72
C PRO A 83 -5.79 -0.68 -16.94
N ASP A 84 -5.02 -0.36 -17.96
CA ASP A 84 -5.49 0.05 -19.29
C ASP A 84 -5.31 -1.08 -20.32
N HIS A 85 -4.79 -2.21 -19.91
CA HIS A 85 -4.51 -3.37 -20.74
C HIS A 85 -5.36 -4.57 -20.32
N PRO A 86 -5.99 -5.32 -21.25
CA PRO A 86 -6.92 -6.40 -20.92
C PRO A 86 -6.30 -7.58 -20.17
N GLN A 87 -4.99 -7.74 -20.24
CA GLN A 87 -4.25 -8.78 -19.55
C GLN A 87 -3.77 -8.37 -18.14
N ILE A 88 -3.95 -7.10 -17.76
CA ILE A 88 -3.56 -6.59 -16.45
C ILE A 88 -4.76 -6.63 -15.51
N HIS A 89 -4.56 -7.25 -14.37
CA HIS A 89 -5.59 -7.36 -13.35
C HIS A 89 -5.19 -6.58 -12.10
N PRO A 90 -6.12 -5.81 -11.52
CA PRO A 90 -5.90 -5.16 -10.23
C PRO A 90 -5.50 -6.22 -9.19
N TRP A 91 -4.35 -5.97 -8.57
CA TRP A 91 -3.81 -6.79 -7.51
C TRP A 91 -3.78 -5.99 -6.21
N THR A 92 -3.12 -6.48 -5.18
CA THR A 92 -2.89 -5.71 -3.97
C THR A 92 -1.70 -4.77 -4.14
N PHE A 93 -1.69 -3.68 -3.38
CA PHE A 93 -0.52 -2.84 -3.15
C PHE A 93 -0.04 -3.06 -1.72
N PHE A 94 1.24 -2.84 -1.45
CA PHE A 94 1.82 -3.18 -0.16
C PHE A 94 2.33 -1.95 0.58
N SER A 95 2.36 -2.02 1.90
CA SER A 95 3.11 -1.09 2.75
C SER A 95 4.60 -1.11 2.40
N ARG A 96 5.32 -0.05 2.74
CA ARG A 96 6.76 0.04 2.43
C ARG A 96 7.60 -1.01 3.16
N HIS A 97 7.25 -1.29 4.41
CA HIS A 97 7.91 -2.25 5.28
C HIS A 97 6.87 -3.18 5.91
N PRO A 98 6.38 -4.19 5.19
CA PRO A 98 5.31 -5.07 5.68
C PRO A 98 5.59 -5.71 7.03
N ARG A 99 6.85 -6.13 7.31
CA ARG A 99 7.23 -6.69 8.62
C ARG A 99 7.01 -5.69 9.76
N LYS A 100 7.41 -4.43 9.56
CA LYS A 100 7.24 -3.37 10.57
C LYS A 100 5.77 -3.06 10.82
N VAL A 101 4.94 -3.11 9.78
CA VAL A 101 3.48 -2.99 9.92
C VAL A 101 2.92 -4.14 10.73
N CYS A 102 3.30 -5.39 10.42
CA CYS A 102 2.87 -6.57 11.18
C CYS A 102 3.32 -6.48 12.65
N GLU A 103 4.59 -6.21 12.92
CA GLU A 103 5.14 -6.03 14.26
C GLU A 103 4.39 -4.94 15.06
N ARG A 104 3.98 -3.85 14.39
CA ARG A 104 3.20 -2.79 15.04
C ARG A 104 1.76 -3.23 15.37
N ILE A 105 1.12 -3.96 14.44
CA ILE A 105 -0.23 -4.50 14.63
C ILE A 105 -0.25 -5.52 15.77
N GLU A 106 0.77 -6.35 15.89
CA GLU A 106 0.91 -7.35 16.97
C GLU A 106 0.98 -6.72 18.37
N LYS A 107 1.46 -5.47 18.48
CA LYS A 107 1.42 -4.69 19.73
C LYS A 107 0.01 -4.21 20.11
N GLY A 108 -0.98 -4.43 19.24
CA GLY A 108 -2.37 -4.01 19.41
C GLY A 108 -2.76 -2.84 18.51
N VAL A 109 -4.04 -2.78 18.18
CA VAL A 109 -4.63 -1.70 17.38
C VAL A 109 -5.30 -0.71 18.33
N ASN A 110 -4.93 0.56 18.21
CA ASN A 110 -5.44 1.61 19.07
C ASN A 110 -6.93 1.88 18.84
N SER A 111 -7.70 2.03 19.92
CA SER A 111 -9.10 2.48 19.88
C SER A 111 -9.19 3.98 19.55
N TYR A 112 -10.39 4.50 19.39
CA TYR A 112 -10.61 5.93 19.14
C TYR A 112 -10.00 6.82 20.25
N ASP A 113 -10.21 6.42 21.51
CA ASP A 113 -9.77 7.22 22.66
C ASP A 113 -8.25 7.14 22.89
N ASP A 114 -7.59 6.08 22.38
CA ASP A 114 -6.14 5.90 22.44
C ASP A 114 -5.40 6.61 21.29
N ARG A 115 -6.10 7.38 20.44
CA ARG A 115 -5.53 8.12 19.33
C ARG A 115 -5.55 9.62 19.59
N PRO A 116 -4.48 10.16 20.18
CA PRO A 116 -4.40 11.58 20.52
C PRO A 116 -4.32 12.49 19.29
N ILE A 117 -3.83 12.00 18.15
CA ILE A 117 -3.64 12.79 16.93
C ILE A 117 -4.91 12.72 16.10
N LEU A 118 -5.53 13.87 15.84
CA LEU A 118 -6.73 13.93 15.02
C LEU A 118 -6.41 13.54 13.57
N SER A 119 -5.43 14.19 12.97
CA SER A 119 -5.07 13.96 11.58
C SER A 119 -3.57 14.08 11.33
N ILE A 120 -3.05 13.25 10.41
CA ILE A 120 -1.61 13.18 10.14
C ILE A 120 -1.31 13.12 8.64
N PHE A 121 -0.23 13.75 8.22
CA PHE A 121 0.45 13.51 6.97
C PHE A 121 1.95 13.38 7.20
N MET A 122 2.52 12.27 6.76
CA MET A 122 3.95 12.05 6.79
C MET A 122 4.41 11.59 5.42
N GLY A 123 5.03 12.47 4.65
CA GLY A 123 5.50 12.20 3.30
C GLY A 123 6.74 12.99 2.97
N LYS A 124 7.34 12.75 1.81
CA LYS A 124 8.56 13.40 1.34
C LYS A 124 8.40 13.81 -0.12
N ILE A 125 8.93 14.95 -0.50
CA ILE A 125 9.02 15.35 -1.92
C ILE A 125 10.45 15.08 -2.40
N GLU A 126 10.60 14.07 -3.26
CA GLU A 126 11.90 13.64 -3.82
C GLU A 126 12.02 13.97 -5.31
N ASN A 127 10.90 14.26 -5.97
CA ASN A 127 10.88 14.51 -7.41
C ASN A 127 9.68 15.40 -7.81
N GLN A 128 9.71 15.87 -9.07
CA GLN A 128 8.70 16.79 -9.60
C GLN A 128 7.29 16.16 -9.67
N ILE A 129 7.18 14.86 -9.86
CA ILE A 129 5.86 14.19 -9.91
C ILE A 129 5.18 14.28 -8.55
N GLN A 130 5.93 13.99 -7.48
CA GLN A 130 5.43 14.13 -6.12
C GLN A 130 5.12 15.59 -5.77
N ALA A 131 5.98 16.54 -6.22
CA ALA A 131 5.73 17.97 -6.02
C ALA A 131 4.41 18.41 -6.68
N ASN A 132 4.19 18.03 -7.93
CA ASN A 132 2.97 18.35 -8.67
C ASN A 132 1.70 17.80 -8.00
N GLY A 133 1.76 16.61 -7.42
CA GLY A 133 0.61 16.01 -6.74
C GLY A 133 0.39 16.48 -5.30
N ARG A 134 1.44 16.93 -4.60
CA ARG A 134 1.39 17.24 -3.17
C ARG A 134 1.33 18.72 -2.83
N LEU A 135 1.76 19.58 -3.74
CA LEU A 135 1.77 21.03 -3.57
C LEU A 135 0.58 21.73 -4.26
N THR A 136 -0.48 21.00 -4.56
CA THR A 136 -1.72 21.58 -5.16
C THR A 136 -2.40 22.55 -4.21
N HIS A 137 -2.29 22.32 -2.91
CA HIS A 137 -2.84 23.14 -1.82
C HIS A 137 -1.88 23.15 -0.65
N ASP A 138 -2.05 24.10 0.26
CA ASP A 138 -1.37 24.09 1.56
C ASP A 138 -2.14 23.22 2.58
N TRP A 139 -1.92 21.91 2.50
CA TRP A 139 -2.54 20.93 3.40
C TRP A 139 -2.09 21.06 4.86
N SER A 140 -0.98 21.77 5.13
CA SER A 140 -0.51 21.98 6.50
C SER A 140 -1.47 22.83 7.34
N THR A 141 -2.38 23.56 6.71
CA THR A 141 -3.37 24.40 7.38
C THR A 141 -4.55 23.61 7.99
N CYS A 142 -4.74 22.34 7.59
CA CYS A 142 -5.88 21.54 8.01
C CYS A 142 -5.50 20.18 8.62
N ILE A 143 -4.22 19.83 8.63
CA ILE A 143 -3.71 18.56 9.18
C ILE A 143 -2.90 18.86 10.44
N GLU A 144 -3.26 18.24 11.56
CA GLU A 144 -2.67 18.51 12.88
C GLU A 144 -1.16 18.19 12.92
N GLU A 145 -0.76 17.01 12.43
CA GLU A 145 0.65 16.67 12.27
C GLU A 145 1.01 16.58 10.78
N PHE A 146 1.61 17.62 10.25
CA PHE A 146 2.00 17.67 8.85
C PHE A 146 3.52 17.66 8.67
N VAL A 147 4.05 16.58 8.10
CA VAL A 147 5.50 16.41 7.86
C VAL A 147 5.76 16.10 6.39
N MET A 148 6.32 17.07 5.69
CA MET A 148 6.65 16.96 4.26
C MET A 148 8.00 17.63 3.95
N PRO A 149 9.13 17.00 4.32
CA PRO A 149 10.43 17.52 3.93
C PRO A 149 10.61 17.53 2.42
N ILE A 150 11.13 18.63 1.91
CA ILE A 150 11.45 18.82 0.49
C ILE A 150 12.94 18.50 0.29
N GLN A 151 13.21 17.62 -0.67
CA GLN A 151 14.55 17.20 -1.09
C GLN A 151 15.36 16.43 -0.02
N THR A 152 16.68 16.46 -0.13
CA THR A 152 17.66 15.55 0.49
C THR A 152 17.79 15.60 2.02
N GLY A 153 16.97 16.36 2.70
CA GLY A 153 16.92 16.34 4.16
C GLY A 153 16.50 14.96 4.68
N GLY A 154 17.13 14.50 5.75
CA GLY A 154 16.75 13.27 6.43
C GLY A 154 15.27 13.28 6.81
N TYR A 155 14.60 12.16 6.69
CA TYR A 155 13.23 12.02 7.18
C TYR A 155 13.28 12.04 8.72
N PRO A 156 12.43 12.84 9.41
CA PRO A 156 12.59 13.08 10.85
C PRO A 156 12.22 11.87 11.72
N TYR A 157 11.62 10.84 11.17
CA TYR A 157 11.17 9.65 11.89
C TYR A 157 11.90 8.39 11.44
N THR A 158 12.21 7.51 12.37
CA THR A 158 12.51 6.10 12.07
C THR A 158 11.24 5.42 11.56
N GLN A 159 11.38 4.26 10.93
CA GLN A 159 10.22 3.50 10.45
C GLN A 159 9.27 3.08 11.60
N GLU A 160 9.82 2.77 12.77
CA GLU A 160 9.01 2.45 13.95
C GLU A 160 8.22 3.67 14.44
N GLN A 161 8.88 4.81 14.60
CA GLN A 161 8.21 6.06 14.97
C GLN A 161 7.13 6.46 13.97
N TYR A 162 7.39 6.24 12.68
CA TYR A 162 6.41 6.49 11.62
C TYR A 162 5.16 5.61 11.80
N GLN A 163 5.33 4.30 12.04
CA GLN A 163 4.21 3.38 12.23
C GLN A 163 3.45 3.70 13.53
N ASP A 164 4.14 4.06 14.60
CA ASP A 164 3.51 4.44 15.86
C ASP A 164 2.69 5.73 15.73
N ARG A 165 3.20 6.75 15.03
CA ARG A 165 2.47 7.99 14.75
C ARG A 165 1.21 7.72 13.95
N LEU A 166 1.33 6.94 12.88
CA LEU A 166 0.19 6.57 12.05
C LEU A 166 -0.87 5.81 12.86
N ALA A 167 -0.46 4.83 13.66
CA ALA A 167 -1.35 4.06 14.54
C ALA A 167 -1.99 4.91 15.65
N SER A 168 -1.36 6.03 16.04
CA SER A 168 -1.88 6.96 17.05
C SER A 168 -2.74 8.08 16.46
N SER A 169 -2.99 8.06 15.15
CA SER A 169 -3.79 9.07 14.45
C SER A 169 -5.17 8.53 14.08
N LYS A 170 -6.21 9.37 14.18
CA LYS A 170 -7.57 9.00 13.75
C LYS A 170 -7.69 8.99 12.24
N PHE A 171 -7.13 10.02 11.59
CA PHE A 171 -7.21 10.21 10.15
C PHE A 171 -5.82 10.37 9.53
N GLY A 172 -5.64 9.85 8.31
CA GLY A 172 -4.41 9.97 7.55
C GLY A 172 -4.63 10.58 6.17
N LEU A 173 -4.01 11.74 5.89
CA LEU A 173 -4.10 12.37 4.57
C LEU A 173 -3.32 11.56 3.54
N LEU A 174 -3.97 11.24 2.43
CA LEU A 174 -3.37 10.60 1.27
C LEU A 174 -3.18 11.63 0.17
N LEU A 175 -1.93 11.88 -0.18
CA LEU A 175 -1.53 12.70 -1.32
C LEU A 175 -0.82 11.80 -2.34
N PRO A 176 -1.00 12.04 -3.64
CA PRO A 176 -0.36 11.26 -4.69
C PRO A 176 1.17 11.15 -4.50
N GLY A 177 1.70 9.99 -4.84
CA GLY A 177 3.12 9.70 -4.77
C GLY A 177 3.80 9.79 -6.13
N TYR A 178 4.71 8.85 -6.37
CA TYR A 178 5.28 8.64 -7.71
C TYR A 178 4.23 8.04 -8.67
N GLY A 179 3.32 7.24 -8.14
CA GLY A 179 2.14 6.72 -8.83
C GLY A 179 0.85 7.13 -8.11
N PRO A 180 -0.29 6.67 -8.61
CA PRO A 180 -1.61 6.98 -8.02
C PRO A 180 -1.83 6.29 -6.68
N LYS A 181 -1.07 5.26 -6.35
CA LYS A 181 -1.06 4.56 -5.06
C LYS A 181 0.23 4.84 -4.30
N CYS A 182 0.14 4.92 -2.99
CA CYS A 182 1.26 5.12 -2.08
C CYS A 182 1.29 4.02 -1.00
N ASN A 183 2.48 3.70 -0.50
CA ASN A 183 2.60 2.74 0.61
C ASN A 183 1.79 3.17 1.84
N ARG A 184 1.67 4.50 2.10
CA ARG A 184 0.87 5.07 3.17
C ARG A 184 -0.61 4.67 3.08
N ASP A 185 -1.13 4.50 1.89
CA ASP A 185 -2.53 4.12 1.66
C ASP A 185 -2.82 2.80 2.38
N ILE A 186 -1.94 1.82 2.19
CA ILE A 186 -2.04 0.49 2.81
C ILE A 186 -1.69 0.54 4.30
N GLU A 187 -0.75 1.39 4.70
CA GLU A 187 -0.36 1.57 6.10
C GLU A 187 -1.49 2.20 6.91
N CYS A 188 -2.25 3.15 6.35
CA CYS A 188 -3.47 3.67 6.96
C CYS A 188 -4.50 2.57 7.17
N MET A 189 -4.81 1.79 6.13
CA MET A 189 -5.73 0.64 6.23
C MET A 189 -5.27 -0.35 7.30
N ALA A 190 -3.97 -0.67 7.32
CA ALA A 190 -3.37 -1.61 8.25
C ALA A 190 -3.53 -1.20 9.72
N HIS A 191 -3.44 0.08 10.03
CA HIS A 191 -3.62 0.61 11.38
C HIS A 191 -5.06 1.02 11.70
N GLY A 192 -5.96 0.98 10.71
CA GLY A 192 -7.32 1.52 10.85
C GLY A 192 -7.32 3.03 11.06
N THR A 193 -6.28 3.73 10.59
CA THR A 193 -6.24 5.18 10.47
C THR A 193 -7.06 5.54 9.25
N VAL A 194 -8.21 6.19 9.45
CA VAL A 194 -9.17 6.42 8.35
C VAL A 194 -8.56 7.34 7.30
N PRO A 195 -8.45 6.92 6.04
CA PRO A 195 -7.88 7.74 4.98
C PRO A 195 -8.71 8.99 4.66
N ILE A 196 -8.04 10.13 4.50
CA ILE A 196 -8.55 11.32 3.84
C ILE A 196 -7.94 11.33 2.44
N VAL A 197 -8.75 11.14 1.42
CA VAL A 197 -8.29 10.92 0.04
C VAL A 197 -8.52 12.16 -0.80
N VAL A 198 -7.46 12.65 -1.45
CA VAL A 198 -7.55 13.76 -2.40
C VAL A 198 -7.61 13.25 -3.83
N GLU A 199 -7.99 14.14 -4.75
CA GLU A 199 -7.97 13.86 -6.17
C GLU A 199 -6.57 13.41 -6.65
N GLY A 200 -6.53 12.41 -7.52
CA GLY A 200 -5.29 11.81 -8.04
C GLY A 200 -4.78 10.60 -7.24
N CYS A 201 -5.37 10.29 -6.08
CA CYS A 201 -5.15 9.01 -5.40
C CYS A 201 -6.10 7.95 -5.98
N ASP A 202 -5.57 6.75 -6.19
CA ASP A 202 -6.36 5.64 -6.74
C ASP A 202 -7.03 4.85 -5.62
N THR A 203 -8.35 4.83 -5.63
CA THR A 203 -9.18 4.05 -4.72
C THR A 203 -9.94 2.92 -5.42
N VAL A 204 -9.86 2.86 -6.75
CA VAL A 204 -10.70 1.99 -7.58
C VAL A 204 -9.94 0.76 -8.08
N ASN A 205 -8.67 0.92 -8.48
CA ASN A 205 -7.90 -0.14 -9.13
C ASN A 205 -7.20 -1.06 -8.12
N TYR A 206 -7.92 -1.46 -7.09
CA TYR A 206 -7.62 -2.58 -6.21
C TYR A 206 -8.53 -3.75 -6.58
N HIS A 207 -8.19 -4.97 -6.16
CA HIS A 207 -9.10 -6.10 -6.35
C HIS A 207 -10.47 -5.85 -5.70
N GLU A 208 -10.46 -5.29 -4.51
CA GLU A 208 -11.63 -4.78 -3.79
C GLU A 208 -11.49 -3.26 -3.68
N SER A 209 -12.23 -2.51 -4.52
CA SER A 209 -12.19 -1.05 -4.54
C SER A 209 -12.61 -0.45 -3.20
N TRP A 210 -12.00 0.68 -2.85
CA TRP A 210 -12.41 1.44 -1.67
C TRP A 210 -13.71 2.19 -1.94
N VAL A 211 -14.53 2.34 -0.91
CA VAL A 211 -15.82 3.02 -0.98
C VAL A 211 -15.80 4.23 -0.05
N GLU A 212 -16.15 5.41 -0.61
CA GLU A 212 -16.26 6.64 0.19
C GLU A 212 -17.36 6.50 1.26
N GLY A 213 -17.10 7.02 2.46
CA GLY A 213 -17.97 6.88 3.62
C GLY A 213 -17.88 5.52 4.34
N ILE A 214 -17.15 4.54 3.76
CA ILE A 214 -16.88 3.24 4.36
C ILE A 214 -15.39 3.09 4.66
N HIS A 215 -14.55 3.30 3.66
CA HIS A 215 -13.12 3.10 3.75
C HIS A 215 -12.32 4.40 3.82
N TYR A 216 -12.91 5.52 3.35
CA TYR A 216 -12.22 6.80 3.30
C TYR A 216 -13.18 7.99 3.24
N ILE A 217 -12.62 9.18 3.45
CA ILE A 217 -13.29 10.47 3.28
C ILE A 217 -12.65 11.15 2.07
N GLY A 218 -13.44 11.40 1.01
CA GLY A 218 -12.98 12.13 -0.16
C GLY A 218 -12.99 13.64 0.10
N VAL A 219 -11.94 14.36 -0.33
CA VAL A 219 -11.83 15.82 -0.21
C VAL A 219 -11.14 16.41 -1.43
N LYS A 220 -11.44 17.67 -1.72
CA LYS A 220 -10.81 18.44 -2.81
C LYS A 220 -9.92 19.56 -2.29
N THR A 221 -10.28 20.17 -1.15
CA THR A 221 -9.58 21.31 -0.57
C THR A 221 -9.32 21.15 0.92
N PRO A 222 -8.37 21.92 1.50
CA PRO A 222 -8.14 21.93 2.95
C PRO A 222 -9.37 22.29 3.79
N GLU A 223 -10.22 23.18 3.29
CA GLU A 223 -11.44 23.61 3.97
C GLU A 223 -12.43 22.46 4.12
N GLU A 224 -12.57 21.60 3.08
CA GLU A 224 -13.41 20.40 3.13
C GLU A 224 -12.89 19.39 4.18
N VAL A 225 -11.57 19.30 4.40
CA VAL A 225 -11.01 18.45 5.48
C VAL A 225 -11.54 18.91 6.83
N THR A 226 -11.39 20.19 7.14
CA THR A 226 -11.83 20.76 8.43
C THR A 226 -13.33 20.57 8.64
N GLU A 227 -14.14 20.84 7.62
CA GLU A 227 -15.60 20.67 7.66
C GLU A 227 -15.98 19.20 7.90
N LYS A 228 -15.46 18.27 7.09
CA LYS A 228 -15.83 16.85 7.17
C LYS A 228 -15.37 16.22 8.49
N LEU A 229 -14.14 16.48 8.94
CA LEU A 229 -13.65 15.91 10.19
C LEU A 229 -14.41 16.40 11.42
N SER A 230 -14.87 17.66 11.43
CA SER A 230 -15.69 18.21 12.54
C SER A 230 -17.06 17.55 12.67
N ASN A 231 -17.56 16.94 11.60
CA ASN A 231 -18.90 16.34 11.52
C ASN A 231 -18.90 14.80 11.75
N ILE A 232 -17.71 14.16 11.81
CA ILE A 232 -17.63 12.71 12.00
C ILE A 232 -17.70 12.37 13.50
N SER A 233 -18.73 11.64 13.87
CA SER A 233 -18.88 11.11 15.22
C SER A 233 -17.90 9.97 15.51
N LYS A 234 -17.68 9.67 16.80
CA LYS A 234 -16.90 8.50 17.23
C LYS A 234 -17.40 7.19 16.60
N ASN A 235 -18.72 6.99 16.56
CA ASN A 235 -19.30 5.77 16.00
C ASN A 235 -19.06 5.63 14.49
N GLU A 236 -19.16 6.72 13.74
CA GLU A 236 -18.84 6.73 12.30
C GLU A 236 -17.37 6.45 12.07
N TRP A 237 -16.48 7.06 12.87
CA TRP A 237 -15.07 6.76 12.78
C TRP A 237 -14.79 5.28 13.09
N GLU A 238 -15.37 4.72 14.16
CA GLU A 238 -15.19 3.30 14.52
C GLU A 238 -15.69 2.36 13.40
N TYR A 239 -16.79 2.70 12.75
CA TYR A 239 -17.28 1.97 11.59
C TYR A 239 -16.25 1.97 10.44
N MET A 240 -15.74 3.14 10.07
CA MET A 240 -14.74 3.29 9.01
C MET A 240 -13.42 2.63 9.39
N HIS A 241 -12.96 2.80 10.63
CA HIS A 241 -11.78 2.14 11.19
C HIS A 241 -11.86 0.61 11.02
N ASN A 242 -12.97 0.00 11.41
CA ASN A 242 -13.17 -1.44 11.29
C ASN A 242 -13.24 -1.88 9.82
N ALA A 243 -13.84 -1.09 8.95
CA ALA A 243 -13.88 -1.35 7.52
C ALA A 243 -12.47 -1.32 6.89
N CYS A 244 -11.66 -0.33 7.22
CA CYS A 244 -10.26 -0.22 6.81
C CYS A 244 -9.45 -1.45 7.25
N ARG A 245 -9.55 -1.82 8.53
CA ARG A 245 -8.88 -3.00 9.08
C ARG A 245 -9.30 -4.28 8.38
N SER A 246 -10.60 -4.47 8.19
CA SER A 246 -11.15 -5.64 7.52
C SER A 246 -10.70 -5.72 6.06
N TRP A 247 -10.64 -4.58 5.37
CA TRP A 247 -10.11 -4.52 4.02
C TRP A 247 -8.62 -4.93 3.97
N TYR A 248 -7.79 -4.37 4.86
CA TYR A 248 -6.38 -4.73 4.96
C TYR A 248 -6.19 -6.23 5.20
N GLU A 249 -6.92 -6.81 6.14
CA GLU A 249 -6.82 -8.23 6.46
C GLU A 249 -7.15 -9.13 5.26
N ARG A 250 -8.12 -8.76 4.42
CA ARG A 250 -8.49 -9.52 3.22
C ARG A 250 -7.56 -9.30 2.04
N ASN A 251 -7.01 -8.09 1.87
CA ASN A 251 -6.38 -7.70 0.61
C ASN A 251 -4.86 -7.47 0.71
N ALA A 252 -4.33 -7.02 1.85
CA ALA A 252 -2.95 -6.55 1.94
C ALA A 252 -2.16 -7.10 3.13
N SER A 253 -2.80 -7.79 4.09
CA SER A 253 -2.10 -8.54 5.13
C SER A 253 -1.32 -9.72 4.53
N PRO A 254 -0.35 -10.30 5.21
CA PRO A 254 0.37 -11.47 4.69
C PRO A 254 -0.54 -12.61 4.24
N VAL A 255 -1.54 -12.96 5.06
CA VAL A 255 -2.48 -14.03 4.74
C VAL A 255 -3.45 -13.61 3.65
N GLY A 256 -4.01 -12.39 3.74
CA GLY A 256 -4.99 -11.89 2.79
C GLY A 256 -4.41 -11.72 1.39
N SER A 257 -3.26 -11.07 1.30
CA SER A 257 -2.59 -10.84 0.01
C SER A 257 -2.12 -12.14 -0.66
N PHE A 258 -1.69 -13.13 0.12
CA PHE A 258 -1.38 -14.46 -0.41
C PHE A 258 -2.61 -15.14 -0.99
N LYS A 259 -3.71 -15.20 -0.22
CA LYS A 259 -4.97 -15.83 -0.67
C LYS A 259 -5.53 -15.13 -1.91
N LEU A 260 -5.47 -13.80 -1.95
CA LEU A 260 -5.86 -13.02 -3.11
C LEU A 260 -5.00 -13.37 -4.34
N THR A 261 -3.68 -13.46 -4.17
CA THR A 261 -2.76 -13.83 -5.25
C THR A 261 -3.05 -15.23 -5.78
N GLU A 262 -3.21 -16.20 -4.88
CA GLU A 262 -3.55 -17.60 -5.24
C GLU A 262 -4.89 -17.67 -6.00
N MET A 263 -5.91 -16.98 -5.51
CA MET A 263 -7.22 -16.91 -6.18
C MET A 263 -7.13 -16.29 -7.57
N LEU A 264 -6.36 -15.23 -7.76
CA LEU A 264 -6.18 -14.59 -9.07
C LEU A 264 -5.44 -15.51 -10.04
N ILE A 265 -4.40 -16.21 -9.58
CA ILE A 265 -3.70 -17.20 -10.40
C ILE A 265 -4.66 -18.34 -10.80
N GLU A 266 -5.40 -18.93 -9.85
CA GLU A 266 -6.36 -19.99 -10.12
C GLU A 266 -7.47 -19.55 -11.11
N LYS A 267 -7.93 -18.31 -11.00
CA LYS A 267 -8.99 -17.77 -11.88
C LYS A 267 -8.56 -17.65 -13.34
N TRP A 268 -7.28 -17.37 -13.59
CA TRP A 268 -6.77 -17.06 -14.92
C TRP A 268 -5.82 -18.12 -15.49
N SER A 269 -5.55 -19.23 -14.75
CA SER A 269 -4.87 -20.43 -15.26
C SER A 269 -5.81 -21.26 -16.10
#